data_c85f92cd9c7738efee1b6999a9e4b732
#
_entry.id   c85f92cd9c7738efee1b6999a9e4b732
#
_cell.length_a   1.000
_cell.length_b   1.000
_cell.length_c   1.000
_cell.angle_alpha   90.00
_cell.angle_beta   90.00
_cell.angle_gamma   90.00
#
_symmetry.space_group_name_H-M   'P 1'
#
loop_
_entity.id
_entity.type
_entity.pdbx_description
1 polymer ?
#
loop_
_entity_poly.entity_id
_entity_poly.type
_entity_poly.pdbx_seq_one_letter_code
_entity_poly.pdbx_strand_id
1 'polypeptide(L)'
;MDEWTSEEIIGRMPIVMEKVMPTVKVRNLKNKEVGEVKLPDAVFGVELNEALIHSAVMNYQANGRQGTSATKTRGNVSGSGRKLWKQKGTGRARIASLRSPLWKGGGNVHGPQPRDWSYQMPKKMRRGALRSALSERLREGNLIVIDEFGFANPKTAEFLGVMDKLGLIENKKRAKTLIIDSLDNENLILSSRNVQKTKVTNSFGLNIYDIIYHEKLLISKAAVEELSSLLDPKREAGKAGESAAEAVVEEKPKAKKEAKPKAEKAPKAEAAPAVEEAPAVETAEEATENE
;
A
#
# COMPACT_ATOMS: atom_id res chain seq x y z
N MET A 1 -36.19 -12.61 -51.55
CA MET A 1 -34.82 -13.15 -51.49
C MET A 1 -33.95 -12.07 -52.06
N ASP A 2 -33.57 -11.15 -51.21
CA ASP A 2 -32.78 -9.97 -51.59
C ASP A 2 -31.31 -10.35 -51.47
N GLU A 3 -30.66 -10.51 -52.63
CA GLU A 3 -29.22 -10.74 -52.74
C GLU A 3 -28.49 -9.49 -52.31
N TRP A 4 -27.83 -9.54 -51.18
CA TRP A 4 -26.90 -8.50 -50.72
C TRP A 4 -25.68 -8.50 -51.64
N THR A 5 -25.52 -7.43 -52.39
CA THR A 5 -24.39 -7.28 -53.29
C THR A 5 -23.09 -7.03 -52.50
N SER A 6 -22.01 -7.67 -52.97
CA SER A 6 -20.66 -7.65 -52.40
C SER A 6 -20.01 -6.28 -52.25
N GLU A 7 -20.66 -5.21 -52.74
CA GLU A 7 -20.18 -3.82 -52.67
C GLU A 7 -20.53 -3.08 -51.36
N GLU A 8 -21.57 -3.54 -50.66
CA GLU A 8 -21.93 -2.94 -49.34
C GLU A 8 -21.05 -3.40 -48.17
N ILE A 9 -20.23 -4.40 -48.32
CA ILE A 9 -19.35 -4.97 -47.27
C ILE A 9 -18.01 -4.18 -47.21
N ILE A 10 -17.63 -3.47 -48.26
CA ILE A 10 -16.34 -2.78 -48.37
C ILE A 10 -16.34 -1.40 -47.68
N GLY A 11 -17.51 -0.86 -47.30
CA GLY A 11 -17.66 0.48 -46.74
C GLY A 11 -17.33 0.66 -45.25
N ARG A 12 -17.06 -0.42 -44.48
CA ARG A 12 -16.65 -0.37 -43.08
C ARG A 12 -15.15 -0.58 -42.92
N MET A 13 -14.36 0.39 -43.46
CA MET A 13 -12.99 0.51 -42.98
C MET A 13 -13.05 0.80 -41.46
N PRO A 14 -12.33 0.03 -40.63
CA PRO A 14 -12.18 0.43 -39.24
C PRO A 14 -11.55 1.81 -39.27
N ILE A 15 -12.24 2.79 -38.69
CA ILE A 15 -11.65 4.08 -38.36
C ILE A 15 -10.46 3.75 -37.47
N VAL A 16 -9.27 3.67 -38.05
CA VAL A 16 -8.03 3.67 -37.31
C VAL A 16 -7.99 5.06 -36.67
N MET A 17 -8.51 5.18 -35.45
CA MET A 17 -8.30 6.37 -34.64
C MET A 17 -6.78 6.48 -34.50
N GLU A 18 -6.21 7.42 -35.26
CA GLU A 18 -4.82 7.82 -35.03
C GLU A 18 -4.69 8.12 -33.54
N LYS A 19 -3.89 7.33 -32.88
CA LYS A 19 -3.62 7.42 -31.46
C LYS A 19 -2.79 8.69 -31.23
N VAL A 20 -3.48 9.83 -31.13
CA VAL A 20 -2.85 11.12 -30.89
C VAL A 20 -2.31 11.10 -29.47
N MET A 21 -0.98 11.13 -29.34
CA MET A 21 -0.33 11.24 -28.05
C MET A 21 -0.83 12.51 -27.33
N PRO A 22 -1.38 12.40 -26.10
CA PRO A 22 -1.87 13.57 -25.39
C PRO A 22 -0.70 14.51 -25.08
N THR A 23 -0.82 15.75 -25.52
CA THR A 23 0.12 16.83 -25.21
C THR A 23 -0.44 17.68 -24.08
N VAL A 24 0.40 18.00 -23.09
CA VAL A 24 0.02 18.84 -21.96
C VAL A 24 0.96 20.03 -21.89
N LYS A 25 0.40 21.20 -21.63
CA LYS A 25 1.15 22.43 -21.45
C LYS A 25 1.88 22.44 -20.11
N VAL A 26 3.16 22.71 -20.15
CA VAL A 26 4.00 22.87 -18.95
C VAL A 26 3.87 24.31 -18.45
N ARG A 27 3.60 24.47 -17.16
CA ARG A 27 3.49 25.76 -16.50
C ARG A 27 4.63 25.97 -15.51
N ASN A 28 5.00 27.21 -15.28
CA ASN A 28 5.89 27.54 -14.18
C ASN A 28 5.11 27.94 -12.91
N LEU A 29 5.79 28.17 -11.79
CA LEU A 29 5.19 28.62 -10.53
C LEU A 29 4.40 29.94 -10.62
N LYS A 30 4.59 30.71 -11.70
CA LYS A 30 3.85 31.97 -12.00
C LYS A 30 2.65 31.74 -12.91
N ASN A 31 2.27 30.50 -13.19
CA ASN A 31 1.20 30.07 -14.11
C ASN A 31 1.40 30.52 -15.57
N LYS A 32 2.64 30.77 -15.99
CA LYS A 32 2.96 31.03 -17.37
C LYS A 32 3.28 29.72 -18.09
N GLU A 33 2.84 29.57 -19.32
CA GLU A 33 3.16 28.47 -20.19
C GLU A 33 4.64 28.58 -20.63
N VAL A 34 5.42 27.53 -20.41
CA VAL A 34 6.85 27.46 -20.72
C VAL A 34 7.11 26.55 -21.93
N GLY A 35 6.29 25.51 -22.07
CA GLY A 35 6.47 24.52 -23.13
C GLY A 35 5.35 23.49 -23.15
N GLU A 36 5.55 22.47 -23.96
CA GLU A 36 4.64 21.33 -24.06
C GLU A 36 5.40 20.01 -23.82
N VAL A 37 4.80 19.08 -23.11
CA VAL A 37 5.32 17.72 -22.89
C VAL A 37 4.36 16.74 -23.55
N LYS A 38 4.92 15.82 -24.34
CA LYS A 38 4.20 14.69 -24.93
C LYS A 38 4.14 13.57 -23.91
N LEU A 39 2.95 13.14 -23.55
CA LEU A 39 2.73 12.05 -22.64
C LEU A 39 2.63 10.71 -23.40
N PRO A 40 3.24 9.63 -22.93
CA PRO A 40 3.12 8.32 -23.56
C PRO A 40 1.69 7.79 -23.41
N ASP A 41 1.08 7.46 -24.54
CA ASP A 41 -0.29 6.95 -24.64
C ASP A 41 -0.47 5.62 -23.87
N ALA A 42 0.58 4.79 -23.78
CA ALA A 42 0.57 3.55 -23.01
C ALA A 42 0.32 3.74 -21.50
N VAL A 43 0.54 4.96 -20.97
CA VAL A 43 0.38 5.29 -19.55
C VAL A 43 -0.81 6.24 -19.34
N PHE A 44 -0.96 7.26 -20.19
CA PHE A 44 -1.94 8.34 -20.02
C PHE A 44 -3.11 8.28 -21.00
N GLY A 45 -3.10 7.35 -21.97
CA GLY A 45 -4.18 7.14 -22.95
C GLY A 45 -5.03 5.89 -22.69
N VAL A 46 -4.91 5.26 -21.52
CA VAL A 46 -5.60 4.00 -21.19
C VAL A 46 -7.08 4.25 -20.92
N GLU A 47 -7.95 3.31 -21.33
CA GLU A 47 -9.37 3.35 -21.02
C GLU A 47 -9.65 3.25 -19.52
N LEU A 48 -10.74 3.87 -19.08
CA LEU A 48 -11.17 3.83 -17.69
C LEU A 48 -11.65 2.42 -17.31
N ASN A 49 -11.04 1.85 -16.28
CA ASN A 49 -11.46 0.56 -15.70
C ASN A 49 -11.82 0.74 -14.23
N GLU A 50 -13.08 1.07 -13.97
CA GLU A 50 -13.59 1.34 -12.63
C GLU A 50 -13.46 0.13 -11.68
N ALA A 51 -13.72 -1.08 -12.19
CA ALA A 51 -13.63 -2.30 -11.38
C ALA A 51 -12.21 -2.54 -10.87
N LEU A 52 -11.20 -2.28 -11.71
CA LEU A 52 -9.80 -2.42 -11.35
C LEU A 52 -9.36 -1.35 -10.34
N ILE A 53 -9.80 -0.13 -10.55
CA ILE A 53 -9.56 1.00 -9.63
C ILE A 53 -10.19 0.69 -8.26
N HIS A 54 -11.45 0.29 -8.23
CA HIS A 54 -12.15 -0.08 -6.99
C HIS A 54 -11.42 -1.20 -6.23
N SER A 55 -11.01 -2.26 -6.93
CA SER A 55 -10.27 -3.36 -6.33
C SER A 55 -8.94 -2.91 -5.72
N ALA A 56 -8.23 -1.97 -6.38
CA ALA A 56 -6.97 -1.43 -5.89
C ALA A 56 -7.16 -0.53 -4.66
N VAL A 57 -8.24 0.28 -4.61
CA VAL A 57 -8.60 1.09 -3.44
C VAL A 57 -8.94 0.20 -2.25
N MET A 58 -9.76 -0.84 -2.45
CA MET A 58 -10.11 -1.79 -1.40
C MET A 58 -8.88 -2.52 -0.85
N ASN A 59 -7.95 -2.91 -1.73
CA ASN A 59 -6.67 -3.50 -1.32
C ASN A 59 -5.85 -2.53 -0.47
N TYR A 60 -5.73 -1.27 -0.88
CA TYR A 60 -5.00 -0.25 -0.13
C TYR A 60 -5.58 -0.02 1.26
N GLN A 61 -6.91 0.11 1.37
CA GLN A 61 -7.59 0.29 2.65
C GLN A 61 -7.49 -0.95 3.56
N ALA A 62 -7.61 -2.14 2.99
CA ALA A 62 -7.49 -3.39 3.74
C ALA A 62 -6.07 -3.57 4.32
N ASN A 63 -5.04 -3.26 3.53
CA ASN A 63 -3.63 -3.33 3.96
C ASN A 63 -3.28 -2.29 5.04
N GLY A 64 -3.98 -1.16 5.10
CA GLY A 64 -3.82 -0.15 6.16
C GLY A 64 -4.52 -0.50 7.47
N ARG A 65 -5.36 -1.54 7.50
CA ARG A 65 -6.18 -1.90 8.64
C ARG A 65 -5.38 -2.73 9.64
N GLN A 66 -5.23 -2.26 10.88
CA GLN A 66 -4.46 -2.96 11.92
C GLN A 66 -5.13 -4.24 12.45
N GLY A 67 -6.46 -4.33 12.43
CA GLY A 67 -7.20 -5.53 12.82
C GLY A 67 -7.06 -5.96 14.28
N THR A 68 -6.79 -5.05 15.21
CA THR A 68 -6.50 -5.33 16.63
C THR A 68 -7.74 -5.49 17.51
N SER A 69 -8.95 -5.32 16.96
CA SER A 69 -10.18 -5.47 17.72
C SER A 69 -10.33 -6.88 18.27
N ALA A 70 -10.50 -7.00 19.58
CA ALA A 70 -10.58 -8.27 20.27
C ALA A 70 -11.66 -8.26 21.36
N THR A 71 -12.32 -9.39 21.53
CA THR A 71 -13.18 -9.65 22.69
C THR A 71 -12.67 -10.88 23.45
N LYS A 72 -12.86 -10.89 24.76
CA LYS A 72 -12.48 -12.02 25.59
C LYS A 72 -13.45 -13.18 25.39
N THR A 73 -12.95 -14.29 24.89
CA THR A 73 -13.68 -15.56 24.86
C THR A 73 -13.77 -16.17 26.25
N ARG A 74 -14.61 -17.18 26.43
CA ARG A 74 -14.74 -17.90 27.71
C ARG A 74 -13.39 -18.37 28.28
N GLY A 75 -12.43 -18.72 27.45
CA GLY A 75 -11.07 -19.10 27.87
C GLY A 75 -10.27 -17.94 28.44
N ASN A 76 -10.43 -16.75 27.86
CA ASN A 76 -9.62 -15.56 28.14
C ASN A 76 -10.17 -14.71 29.30
N VAL A 77 -11.43 -14.94 29.73
CA VAL A 77 -12.01 -14.24 30.86
C VAL A 77 -11.41 -14.80 32.16
N SER A 78 -10.95 -13.90 33.05
CA SER A 78 -10.51 -14.27 34.40
C SER A 78 -11.67 -14.82 35.22
N GLY A 79 -11.42 -15.87 35.99
CA GLY A 79 -12.42 -16.48 36.82
C GLY A 79 -12.16 -17.98 37.10
N SER A 80 -12.83 -18.54 38.10
CA SER A 80 -12.66 -19.93 38.46
C SER A 80 -13.08 -20.88 37.33
N GLY A 81 -12.26 -21.90 37.08
CA GLY A 81 -12.61 -23.03 36.23
C GLY A 81 -13.47 -24.10 36.92
N ARG A 82 -13.69 -23.95 38.26
CA ARG A 82 -14.44 -24.93 39.08
C ARG A 82 -15.89 -25.00 38.59
N LYS A 83 -16.44 -26.22 38.54
CA LYS A 83 -17.85 -26.48 38.31
C LYS A 83 -18.68 -25.91 39.46
N LEU A 84 -19.71 -25.14 39.21
CA LEU A 84 -20.49 -24.44 40.24
C LEU A 84 -21.31 -25.34 41.12
N TRP A 85 -21.94 -26.36 40.53
CA TRP A 85 -22.73 -27.37 41.27
C TRP A 85 -22.71 -28.73 40.57
N LYS A 86 -23.23 -29.75 41.25
CA LYS A 86 -23.33 -31.12 40.77
C LYS A 86 -24.13 -31.19 39.45
N GLN A 87 -23.83 -32.17 38.60
CA GLN A 87 -24.42 -32.33 37.27
C GLN A 87 -25.94 -32.59 37.32
N LYS A 88 -26.40 -33.31 38.37
CA LYS A 88 -27.80 -33.69 38.62
C LYS A 88 -28.14 -33.51 40.09
N GLY A 89 -29.45 -33.49 40.45
CA GLY A 89 -29.93 -33.46 41.82
C GLY A 89 -30.00 -32.07 42.46
N THR A 90 -29.85 -30.97 41.70
CA THR A 90 -29.93 -29.58 42.23
C THR A 90 -31.19 -28.82 41.82
N GLY A 91 -32.03 -29.37 40.92
CA GLY A 91 -33.19 -28.67 40.35
C GLY A 91 -32.86 -27.45 39.49
N ARG A 92 -31.57 -27.13 39.31
CA ARG A 92 -31.09 -25.98 38.54
C ARG A 92 -30.61 -26.40 37.15
N ALA A 93 -30.57 -25.42 36.22
CA ALA A 93 -29.97 -25.68 34.91
C ALA A 93 -28.51 -26.11 35.03
N ARG A 94 -28.08 -27.00 34.15
CA ARG A 94 -26.70 -27.52 34.15
C ARG A 94 -25.74 -26.39 33.73
N ILE A 95 -24.67 -26.20 34.51
CA ILE A 95 -23.66 -25.19 34.23
C ILE A 95 -22.26 -25.73 34.56
N ALA A 96 -21.28 -25.30 33.76
CA ALA A 96 -19.90 -25.72 33.97
C ALA A 96 -19.06 -24.62 34.65
N SER A 97 -19.20 -23.34 34.27
CA SER A 97 -18.35 -22.26 34.77
C SER A 97 -19.09 -20.94 34.76
N LEU A 98 -18.73 -20.03 35.68
CA LEU A 98 -19.17 -18.64 35.72
C LEU A 98 -18.73 -17.84 34.50
N ARG A 99 -17.67 -18.27 33.83
CA ARG A 99 -17.17 -17.62 32.60
C ARG A 99 -18.04 -17.86 31.33
N SER A 100 -19.10 -18.63 31.48
CA SER A 100 -20.05 -18.93 30.41
C SER A 100 -20.69 -17.61 29.89
N PRO A 101 -20.93 -17.47 28.57
CA PRO A 101 -21.57 -16.29 28.00
C PRO A 101 -23.00 -16.03 28.49
N LEU A 102 -23.63 -16.99 29.13
CA LEU A 102 -24.96 -16.87 29.76
C LEU A 102 -24.97 -15.97 31.02
N TRP A 103 -23.81 -15.71 31.57
CA TRP A 103 -23.67 -14.92 32.79
C TRP A 103 -23.17 -13.51 32.49
N LYS A 104 -23.59 -12.55 33.32
CA LYS A 104 -23.02 -11.21 33.32
C LYS A 104 -21.53 -11.31 33.66
N GLY A 105 -20.67 -10.68 32.82
CA GLY A 105 -19.23 -10.81 32.97
C GLY A 105 -18.62 -12.09 32.37
N GLY A 106 -19.42 -12.95 31.76
CA GLY A 106 -18.93 -14.10 31.00
C GLY A 106 -18.26 -13.73 29.67
N GLY A 107 -17.67 -14.73 29.01
CA GLY A 107 -17.00 -14.54 27.72
C GLY A 107 -17.98 -14.27 26.58
N ASN A 108 -17.51 -13.60 25.55
CA ASN A 108 -18.24 -13.39 24.30
C ASN A 108 -18.07 -14.61 23.38
N VAL A 109 -19.15 -15.04 22.66
CA VAL A 109 -19.10 -16.23 21.79
C VAL A 109 -18.62 -15.86 20.39
N HIS A 110 -19.22 -14.84 19.77
CA HIS A 110 -18.98 -14.43 18.37
C HIS A 110 -18.41 -13.02 18.25
N GLY A 111 -17.59 -12.61 19.22
CA GLY A 111 -16.95 -11.31 19.17
C GLY A 111 -15.80 -11.25 18.17
N PRO A 112 -15.34 -10.04 17.83
CA PRO A 112 -14.20 -9.85 16.95
C PRO A 112 -12.95 -10.45 17.58
N GLN A 113 -12.11 -11.04 16.74
CA GLN A 113 -10.79 -11.54 17.09
C GLN A 113 -9.74 -10.82 16.23
N PRO A 114 -8.53 -10.57 16.75
CA PRO A 114 -7.47 -9.97 15.99
C PRO A 114 -7.18 -10.82 14.74
N ARG A 115 -7.13 -10.16 13.60
CA ARG A 115 -6.78 -10.82 12.34
C ARG A 115 -6.07 -9.86 11.41
N ASP A 116 -5.22 -10.39 10.56
CA ASP A 116 -4.65 -9.67 9.44
C ASP A 116 -5.70 -9.53 8.32
N TRP A 117 -5.87 -8.30 7.83
CA TRP A 117 -6.77 -7.96 6.73
C TRP A 117 -6.03 -7.76 5.42
N SER A 118 -4.68 -7.79 5.46
CA SER A 118 -3.88 -7.57 4.29
C SER A 118 -4.02 -8.71 3.28
N TYR A 119 -4.02 -8.36 2.01
CA TYR A 119 -3.95 -9.32 0.92
C TYR A 119 -3.13 -8.75 -0.24
N GLN A 120 -2.48 -9.61 -0.99
CA GLN A 120 -1.65 -9.22 -2.11
C GLN A 120 -2.47 -9.04 -3.38
N MET A 121 -2.23 -7.92 -4.08
CA MET A 121 -2.75 -7.66 -5.41
C MET A 121 -1.62 -7.82 -6.43
N PRO A 122 -1.82 -8.52 -7.57
CA PRO A 122 -0.80 -8.66 -8.60
C PRO A 122 -0.25 -7.31 -9.08
N LYS A 123 1.06 -7.21 -9.26
CA LYS A 123 1.74 -5.95 -9.66
C LYS A 123 1.18 -5.37 -10.96
N LYS A 124 0.86 -6.23 -11.94
CA LYS A 124 0.25 -5.82 -13.22
C LYS A 124 -1.10 -5.14 -13.03
N MET A 125 -1.96 -5.70 -12.16
CA MET A 125 -3.27 -5.10 -11.84
C MET A 125 -3.11 -3.75 -11.14
N ARG A 126 -2.20 -3.63 -10.16
CA ARG A 126 -1.94 -2.38 -9.46
C ARG A 126 -1.46 -1.28 -10.41
N ARG A 127 -0.53 -1.59 -11.31
CA ARG A 127 -0.04 -0.63 -12.31
C ARG A 127 -1.12 -0.28 -13.35
N GLY A 128 -1.93 -1.26 -13.76
CA GLY A 128 -3.08 -1.02 -14.62
C GLY A 128 -4.09 -0.05 -14.01
N ALA A 129 -4.38 -0.20 -12.70
CA ALA A 129 -5.25 0.72 -11.98
C ALA A 129 -4.68 2.14 -11.91
N LEU A 130 -3.37 2.29 -11.66
CA LEU A 130 -2.70 3.61 -11.66
C LEU A 130 -2.75 4.27 -13.04
N ARG A 131 -2.48 3.54 -14.13
CA ARG A 131 -2.57 4.04 -15.50
C ARG A 131 -3.97 4.54 -15.81
N SER A 132 -4.98 3.73 -15.51
CA SER A 132 -6.40 4.08 -15.73
C SER A 132 -6.80 5.33 -14.97
N ALA A 133 -6.40 5.46 -13.68
CA ALA A 133 -6.70 6.64 -12.87
C ALA A 133 -5.99 7.91 -13.34
N LEU A 134 -4.72 7.82 -13.76
CA LEU A 134 -3.96 8.95 -14.31
C LEU A 134 -4.54 9.43 -15.65
N SER A 135 -4.93 8.48 -16.50
CA SER A 135 -5.59 8.79 -17.79
C SER A 135 -6.90 9.53 -17.58
N GLU A 136 -7.69 9.15 -16.58
CA GLU A 136 -8.95 9.83 -16.27
C GLU A 136 -8.71 11.25 -15.75
N ARG A 137 -7.75 11.43 -14.83
CA ARG A 137 -7.37 12.77 -14.35
C ARG A 137 -6.89 13.69 -15.46
N LEU A 138 -6.25 13.13 -16.47
CA LEU A 138 -5.85 13.89 -17.66
C LEU A 138 -7.07 14.28 -18.52
N ARG A 139 -8.04 13.37 -18.75
CA ARG A 139 -9.27 13.65 -19.49
C ARG A 139 -10.13 14.72 -18.83
N GLU A 140 -10.20 14.69 -17.51
CA GLU A 140 -10.90 15.69 -16.69
C GLU A 140 -10.21 17.06 -16.71
N GLY A 141 -8.97 17.17 -17.23
CA GLY A 141 -8.17 18.41 -17.17
C GLY A 141 -7.69 18.76 -15.76
N ASN A 142 -7.63 17.76 -14.88
CA ASN A 142 -7.22 17.92 -13.49
C ASN A 142 -5.72 17.66 -13.27
N LEU A 143 -4.98 17.34 -14.34
CA LEU A 143 -3.55 17.11 -14.30
C LEU A 143 -2.83 18.37 -14.83
N ILE A 144 -1.97 18.95 -14.02
CA ILE A 144 -1.17 20.14 -14.33
C ILE A 144 0.30 19.74 -14.25
N VAL A 145 1.03 19.96 -15.34
CA VAL A 145 2.49 19.72 -15.38
C VAL A 145 3.21 21.03 -15.06
N ILE A 146 4.13 20.95 -14.10
CA ILE A 146 4.99 22.07 -13.68
C ILE A 146 6.43 21.74 -14.08
N ASP A 147 7.16 22.76 -14.49
CA ASP A 147 8.56 22.61 -14.89
C ASP A 147 9.40 22.14 -13.69
N GLU A 148 9.54 22.98 -12.68
CA GLU A 148 10.24 22.67 -11.42
C GLU A 148 9.57 23.34 -10.21
N PHE A 149 9.65 22.67 -9.04
CA PHE A 149 9.22 23.23 -7.76
C PHE A 149 10.41 23.89 -7.02
N GLY A 150 10.96 24.97 -7.58
CA GLY A 150 12.09 25.70 -7.01
C GLY A 150 11.68 26.64 -5.86
N PHE A 151 11.62 26.15 -4.63
CA PHE A 151 11.43 26.98 -3.45
C PHE A 151 12.78 27.25 -2.79
N ALA A 152 13.17 28.53 -2.73
CA ALA A 152 14.42 28.93 -2.10
C ALA A 152 14.39 28.75 -0.56
N ASN A 153 13.26 29.04 0.06
CA ASN A 153 13.06 28.93 1.51
C ASN A 153 11.82 28.08 1.83
N PRO A 154 11.83 27.32 2.95
CA PRO A 154 10.69 26.50 3.37
C PRO A 154 9.62 27.36 4.06
N LYS A 155 8.93 28.22 3.30
CA LYS A 155 7.87 29.10 3.81
C LYS A 155 6.50 28.71 3.27
N THR A 156 5.56 28.44 4.18
CA THR A 156 4.17 28.10 3.84
C THR A 156 3.44 29.24 3.12
N ALA A 157 3.75 30.50 3.42
CA ALA A 157 3.14 31.65 2.78
C ALA A 157 3.50 31.74 1.28
N GLU A 158 4.76 31.48 0.93
CA GLU A 158 5.22 31.45 -0.46
C GLU A 158 4.52 30.32 -1.23
N PHE A 159 4.44 29.13 -0.62
CA PHE A 159 3.73 27.99 -1.18
C PHE A 159 2.25 28.31 -1.44
N LEU A 160 1.55 28.90 -0.49
CA LEU A 160 0.15 29.31 -0.67
C LEU A 160 -0.02 30.34 -1.77
N GLY A 161 0.89 31.31 -1.89
CA GLY A 161 0.88 32.27 -3.00
C GLY A 161 1.07 31.63 -4.37
N VAL A 162 1.81 30.52 -4.48
CA VAL A 162 1.95 29.75 -5.71
C VAL A 162 0.66 28.98 -6.02
N MET A 163 0.04 28.35 -5.00
CA MET A 163 -1.21 27.61 -5.15
C MET A 163 -2.36 28.54 -5.61
N ASP A 164 -2.39 29.77 -5.11
CA ASP A 164 -3.37 30.79 -5.51
C ASP A 164 -3.17 31.20 -6.99
N LYS A 165 -1.92 31.45 -7.40
CA LYS A 165 -1.59 31.78 -8.80
C LYS A 165 -1.94 30.65 -9.77
N LEU A 166 -1.83 29.41 -9.35
CA LEU A 166 -2.22 28.23 -10.16
C LEU A 166 -3.74 28.00 -10.20
N GLY A 167 -4.53 28.83 -9.50
CA GLY A 167 -5.99 28.69 -9.47
C GLY A 167 -6.50 27.52 -8.64
N LEU A 168 -5.73 27.05 -7.66
CA LEU A 168 -6.08 25.92 -6.79
C LEU A 168 -6.81 26.36 -5.52
N ILE A 169 -6.96 27.66 -5.31
CA ILE A 169 -7.71 28.25 -4.22
C ILE A 169 -8.88 29.04 -4.81
N GLU A 170 -10.08 28.46 -4.76
CA GLU A 170 -11.31 29.09 -5.22
C GLU A 170 -12.17 29.48 -4.01
N ASN A 171 -12.64 30.75 -3.96
CA ASN A 171 -13.57 31.24 -2.93
C ASN A 171 -13.15 30.92 -1.49
N LYS A 172 -11.86 31.06 -1.15
CA LYS A 172 -11.24 30.67 0.15
C LYS A 172 -11.32 29.15 0.45
N LYS A 173 -11.81 28.34 -0.47
CA LYS A 173 -11.77 26.87 -0.37
C LYS A 173 -10.59 26.37 -1.19
N ARG A 174 -9.77 25.53 -0.57
CA ARG A 174 -8.64 24.88 -1.24
C ARG A 174 -9.11 23.60 -1.89
N ALA A 175 -8.78 23.42 -3.15
CA ALA A 175 -8.93 22.13 -3.82
C ALA A 175 -7.99 21.11 -3.16
N LYS A 176 -8.42 19.86 -3.12
CA LYS A 176 -7.54 18.76 -2.68
C LYS A 176 -6.47 18.55 -3.74
N THR A 177 -5.22 18.82 -3.39
CA THR A 177 -4.11 18.81 -4.34
C THR A 177 -3.06 17.76 -3.96
N LEU A 178 -2.70 16.92 -4.91
CA LEU A 178 -1.58 15.99 -4.82
C LEU A 178 -0.43 16.54 -5.66
N ILE A 179 0.75 16.66 -5.05
CA ILE A 179 1.97 17.11 -5.69
C ILE A 179 2.90 15.91 -5.83
N ILE A 180 3.38 15.68 -7.04
CA ILE A 180 4.31 14.59 -7.36
C ILE A 180 5.61 15.21 -7.82
N ASP A 181 6.64 15.07 -6.99
CA ASP A 181 7.99 15.58 -7.24
C ASP A 181 9.03 14.67 -6.61
N SER A 182 10.30 14.99 -6.76
CA SER A 182 11.37 14.30 -6.03
C SER A 182 11.27 14.56 -4.52
N LEU A 183 11.56 13.55 -3.70
CA LEU A 183 11.66 13.71 -2.24
C LEU A 183 12.92 14.44 -1.79
N ASP A 184 13.86 14.68 -2.68
CA ASP A 184 15.07 15.46 -2.40
C ASP A 184 14.77 16.96 -2.25
N ASN A 185 13.56 17.38 -2.65
CA ASN A 185 13.11 18.77 -2.51
C ASN A 185 12.53 19.03 -1.09
N GLU A 186 13.43 19.12 -0.09
CA GLU A 186 13.05 19.32 1.31
C GLU A 186 12.25 20.61 1.53
N ASN A 187 12.59 21.70 0.80
CA ASN A 187 11.91 22.98 0.93
C ASN A 187 10.43 22.88 0.52
N LEU A 188 10.12 22.11 -0.52
CA LEU A 188 8.74 21.85 -0.95
C LEU A 188 7.98 21.06 0.13
N ILE A 189 8.59 20.01 0.67
CA ILE A 189 7.98 19.16 1.71
C ILE A 189 7.69 19.96 2.96
N LEU A 190 8.66 20.75 3.44
CA LEU A 190 8.51 21.57 4.66
C LEU A 190 7.48 22.69 4.49
N SER A 191 7.41 23.33 3.31
CA SER A 191 6.44 24.39 3.04
C SER A 191 5.01 23.88 2.86
N SER A 192 4.82 22.65 2.38
CA SER A 192 3.50 22.10 2.07
C SER A 192 2.88 21.28 3.20
N ARG A 193 3.69 20.62 4.08
CA ARG A 193 3.21 19.65 5.09
C ARG A 193 2.15 20.18 6.05
N ASN A 194 2.18 21.49 6.40
CA ASN A 194 1.21 22.12 7.28
C ASN A 194 -0.05 22.60 6.54
N VAL A 195 -0.08 22.51 5.22
CA VAL A 195 -1.20 22.96 4.41
C VAL A 195 -2.24 21.85 4.30
N GLN A 196 -3.45 22.12 4.82
CA GLN A 196 -4.55 21.16 4.74
C GLN A 196 -4.92 20.82 3.29
N LYS A 197 -5.32 19.56 3.04
CA LYS A 197 -5.74 19.06 1.74
C LYS A 197 -4.64 19.04 0.67
N THR A 198 -3.39 19.16 1.08
CA THR A 198 -2.24 19.07 0.18
C THR A 198 -1.35 17.91 0.64
N LYS A 199 -0.90 17.10 -0.29
CA LYS A 199 0.04 16.00 -0.04
C LYS A 199 1.14 16.05 -1.08
N VAL A 200 2.39 15.90 -0.66
CA VAL A 200 3.55 15.75 -1.55
C VAL A 200 3.99 14.29 -1.51
N THR A 201 4.24 13.73 -2.67
CA THR A 201 4.73 12.35 -2.83
C THR A 201 5.74 12.30 -3.97
N ASN A 202 6.56 11.26 -3.99
CA ASN A 202 7.41 10.96 -5.15
C ASN A 202 6.68 10.04 -6.14
N SER A 203 7.26 9.89 -7.33
CA SER A 203 6.78 8.99 -8.37
C SER A 203 6.66 7.53 -7.92
N PHE A 204 7.58 7.05 -7.05
CA PHE A 204 7.54 5.67 -6.51
C PHE A 204 6.50 5.48 -5.42
N GLY A 205 6.22 6.50 -4.62
CA GLY A 205 5.25 6.47 -3.52
C GLY A 205 3.81 6.71 -3.95
N LEU A 206 3.57 6.92 -5.25
CA LEU A 206 2.25 7.22 -5.78
C LEU A 206 1.27 6.06 -5.57
N ASN A 207 0.17 6.35 -4.87
CA ASN A 207 -0.89 5.39 -4.56
C ASN A 207 -2.18 5.75 -5.29
N ILE A 208 -2.97 4.74 -5.65
CA ILE A 208 -4.27 4.91 -6.28
C ILE A 208 -5.25 5.71 -5.41
N TYR A 209 -5.20 5.47 -4.08
CA TYR A 209 -6.04 6.18 -3.12
C TYR A 209 -5.77 7.69 -3.14
N ASP A 210 -4.48 8.09 -3.19
CA ASP A 210 -4.10 9.50 -3.23
C ASP A 210 -4.56 10.18 -4.54
N ILE A 211 -4.47 9.50 -5.69
CA ILE A 211 -4.93 10.03 -6.99
C ILE A 211 -6.44 10.30 -6.97
N ILE A 212 -7.22 9.39 -6.39
CA ILE A 212 -8.69 9.52 -6.34
C ILE A 212 -9.13 10.52 -5.29
N TYR A 213 -8.47 10.53 -4.12
CA TYR A 213 -8.83 11.41 -3.01
C TYR A 213 -8.59 12.89 -3.32
N HIS A 214 -7.55 13.19 -4.13
CA HIS A 214 -7.22 14.56 -4.51
C HIS A 214 -7.86 14.91 -5.86
N GLU A 215 -8.38 16.12 -5.95
CA GLU A 215 -9.05 16.64 -7.15
C GLU A 215 -8.05 17.08 -8.22
N LYS A 216 -6.98 17.76 -7.80
CA LYS A 216 -5.96 18.29 -8.69
C LYS A 216 -4.62 17.58 -8.49
N LEU A 217 -3.97 17.24 -9.59
CA LEU A 217 -2.64 16.63 -9.62
C LEU A 217 -1.64 17.64 -10.18
N LEU A 218 -0.61 17.96 -9.40
CA LEU A 218 0.54 18.75 -9.84
C LEU A 218 1.72 17.81 -9.99
N ILE A 219 2.30 17.74 -11.17
CA ILE A 219 3.40 16.81 -11.44
C ILE A 219 4.57 17.60 -12.01
N SER A 220 5.79 17.43 -11.49
CA SER A 220 6.99 18.00 -12.10
C SER A 220 7.32 17.29 -13.39
N LYS A 221 7.99 17.98 -14.32
CA LYS A 221 8.42 17.40 -15.59
C LYS A 221 9.30 16.16 -15.40
N ALA A 222 10.22 16.21 -14.46
CA ALA A 222 11.07 15.06 -14.10
C ALA A 222 10.23 13.86 -13.59
N ALA A 223 9.25 14.12 -12.72
CA ALA A 223 8.37 13.07 -12.22
C ALA A 223 7.47 12.44 -13.30
N VAL A 224 7.10 13.19 -14.35
CA VAL A 224 6.37 12.63 -15.51
C VAL A 224 7.23 11.60 -16.25
N GLU A 225 8.51 11.89 -16.47
CA GLU A 225 9.44 10.97 -17.13
C GLU A 225 9.66 9.70 -16.30
N GLU A 226 9.84 9.85 -14.99
CA GLU A 226 9.95 8.73 -14.05
C GLU A 226 8.69 7.87 -14.03
N LEU A 227 7.50 8.49 -13.90
CA LEU A 227 6.23 7.77 -13.92
C LEU A 227 6.00 7.02 -15.23
N SER A 228 6.35 7.62 -16.35
CA SER A 228 6.26 6.98 -17.66
C SER A 228 7.13 5.73 -17.73
N SER A 229 8.34 5.79 -17.20
CA SER A 229 9.25 4.65 -17.16
C SER A 229 8.81 3.55 -16.17
N LEU A 230 8.21 3.92 -15.03
CA LEU A 230 7.74 2.99 -13.99
C LEU A 230 6.48 2.23 -14.41
N LEU A 231 5.59 2.93 -15.12
CA LEU A 231 4.29 2.40 -15.52
C LEU A 231 4.28 1.83 -16.94
N ASP A 232 5.40 1.83 -17.67
CA ASP A 232 5.49 1.28 -19.03
C ASP A 232 5.18 -0.23 -19.02
N PRO A 233 4.19 -0.71 -19.80
CA PRO A 233 3.87 -2.12 -19.91
C PRO A 233 5.00 -2.94 -20.54
N LYS A 234 5.85 -2.36 -21.39
CA LYS A 234 7.00 -3.03 -22.03
C LYS A 234 8.08 -3.42 -21.03
N ARG A 235 8.28 -2.64 -19.97
CA ARG A 235 9.22 -2.94 -18.89
C ARG A 235 8.86 -4.24 -18.14
N GLU A 236 7.59 -4.61 -18.11
CA GLU A 236 7.14 -5.86 -17.49
C GLU A 236 7.45 -7.08 -18.35
N ALA A 237 7.37 -6.93 -19.66
CA ALA A 237 7.70 -7.99 -20.60
C ALA A 237 9.20 -8.32 -20.58
N GLY A 238 10.08 -7.30 -20.51
CA GLY A 238 11.52 -7.47 -20.41
C GLY A 238 11.95 -8.20 -19.14
N LYS A 239 11.46 -7.81 -17.97
CA LYS A 239 11.79 -8.49 -16.70
C LYS A 239 11.25 -9.91 -16.59
N ALA A 240 10.12 -10.21 -17.20
CA ALA A 240 9.61 -11.57 -17.27
C ALA A 240 10.49 -12.47 -18.16
N GLY A 241 11.11 -11.89 -19.20
CA GLY A 241 12.07 -12.59 -20.06
C GLY A 241 13.43 -12.82 -19.36
N GLU A 242 13.93 -11.82 -18.62
CA GLU A 242 15.18 -11.94 -17.87
C GLU A 242 15.07 -12.95 -16.71
N SER A 243 13.98 -12.93 -15.95
CA SER A 243 13.76 -13.91 -14.87
C SER A 243 13.58 -15.34 -15.40
N ALA A 244 13.02 -15.52 -16.59
CA ALA A 244 12.91 -16.82 -17.24
C ALA A 244 14.27 -17.27 -17.81
N ALA A 245 15.10 -16.35 -18.29
CA ALA A 245 16.45 -16.64 -18.78
C ALA A 245 17.41 -16.96 -17.61
N GLU A 246 17.30 -16.29 -16.46
CA GLU A 246 18.08 -16.59 -15.25
C GLU A 246 17.68 -17.96 -14.66
N ALA A 247 16.39 -18.30 -14.66
CA ALA A 247 15.91 -19.61 -14.21
C ALA A 247 16.41 -20.78 -15.09
N VAL A 248 16.65 -20.53 -16.37
CA VAL A 248 17.21 -21.55 -17.29
C VAL A 248 18.74 -21.69 -17.15
N VAL A 249 19.43 -20.67 -16.63
CA VAL A 249 20.90 -20.70 -16.43
C VAL A 249 21.31 -21.34 -15.09
N GLU A 250 20.40 -21.42 -14.09
CA GLU A 250 20.66 -22.05 -12.79
C GLU A 250 20.49 -23.59 -12.76
N GLU A 251 19.96 -24.20 -13.80
CA GLU A 251 20.01 -25.66 -13.93
C GLU A 251 21.37 -26.13 -14.46
N LYS A 252 22.43 -25.93 -13.70
CA LYS A 252 23.68 -26.69 -13.86
C LYS A 252 23.59 -28.04 -13.14
N PRO A 253 24.11 -29.12 -13.74
CA PRO A 253 23.88 -30.48 -13.28
C PRO A 253 24.48 -30.72 -11.90
N LYS A 254 23.67 -31.22 -10.97
CA LYS A 254 24.11 -31.72 -9.66
C LYS A 254 25.14 -32.84 -9.87
N ALA A 255 26.39 -32.54 -9.64
CA ALA A 255 27.46 -33.55 -9.56
C ALA A 255 27.11 -34.59 -8.48
N LYS A 256 27.13 -35.86 -8.87
CA LYS A 256 27.04 -37.02 -8.00
C LYS A 256 28.01 -36.89 -6.82
N LYS A 257 27.49 -36.79 -5.61
CA LYS A 257 28.28 -37.03 -4.41
C LYS A 257 28.34 -38.54 -4.18
N GLU A 258 29.59 -39.05 -4.34
CA GLU A 258 29.98 -40.40 -3.95
C GLU A 258 29.70 -40.67 -2.47
N ALA A 259 29.20 -41.85 -2.22
CA ALA A 259 28.96 -42.41 -0.90
C ALA A 259 30.28 -42.63 -0.17
N LYS A 260 30.41 -42.11 1.06
CA LYS A 260 31.43 -42.55 2.03
C LYS A 260 30.80 -43.51 3.06
N PRO A 261 31.57 -44.54 3.48
CA PRO A 261 31.03 -45.68 4.20
C PRO A 261 30.80 -45.41 5.69
N LYS A 262 29.88 -46.20 6.24
CA LYS A 262 29.55 -46.33 7.67
C LYS A 262 30.80 -46.71 8.49
N ALA A 263 31.04 -45.98 9.58
CA ALA A 263 31.81 -46.49 10.75
C ALA A 263 30.89 -46.45 11.97
N GLU A 264 30.63 -47.49 12.44
CA GLU A 264 30.65 -48.34 13.62
C GLU A 264 30.46 -47.66 14.97
N LYS A 265 29.52 -48.23 15.71
CA LYS A 265 29.12 -47.95 17.10
C LYS A 265 30.21 -48.41 18.09
N ALA A 266 30.39 -47.67 19.20
CA ALA A 266 30.63 -48.21 20.54
C ALA A 266 30.71 -47.07 21.60
N PRO A 267 30.73 -47.32 22.94
CA PRO A 267 29.52 -47.30 23.72
C PRO A 267 29.59 -46.35 24.96
N LYS A 268 28.47 -46.31 25.70
CA LYS A 268 28.21 -45.73 27.03
C LYS A 268 29.36 -45.79 28.06
N ALA A 269 29.49 -44.69 28.84
CA ALA A 269 29.82 -44.63 30.26
C ALA A 269 29.27 -43.30 30.79
N GLU A 270 28.26 -43.18 31.59
CA GLU A 270 28.11 -43.29 33.04
C GLU A 270 29.07 -42.39 33.84
N ALA A 271 28.54 -41.32 34.46
CA ALA A 271 28.62 -41.02 35.92
C ALA A 271 28.29 -39.52 36.18
N ALA A 272 27.30 -39.28 37.02
CA ALA A 272 27.15 -38.08 37.86
C ALA A 272 28.09 -38.28 39.08
N PRO A 273 28.14 -37.41 40.15
CA PRO A 273 27.49 -36.13 40.45
C PRO A 273 28.42 -35.11 41.19
N ALA A 274 27.82 -34.09 41.79
CA ALA A 274 28.21 -33.26 42.94
C ALA A 274 28.31 -31.77 42.61
N VAL A 275 27.45 -30.90 43.11
CA VAL A 275 27.27 -30.30 44.46
C VAL A 275 28.35 -29.22 44.73
N GLU A 276 27.89 -28.06 45.01
CA GLU A 276 28.33 -27.00 45.96
C GLU A 276 28.11 -25.59 45.34
N GLU A 277 27.31 -24.86 45.89
CA GLU A 277 27.16 -24.00 47.06
C GLU A 277 27.15 -22.52 46.66
N ALA A 278 26.16 -21.84 47.18
CA ALA A 278 26.01 -20.42 47.23
C ALA A 278 27.06 -19.74 48.14
N PRO A 279 27.25 -18.42 48.11
CA PRO A 279 26.60 -17.69 49.21
C PRO A 279 25.94 -16.37 48.87
N ALA A 280 25.00 -16.04 49.72
CA ALA A 280 24.38 -14.75 49.92
C ALA A 280 25.32 -13.76 50.60
N VAL A 281 25.13 -12.45 50.37
CA VAL A 281 25.37 -11.35 51.34
C VAL A 281 24.54 -10.16 50.81
N GLU A 282 23.50 -9.79 51.51
CA GLU A 282 23.28 -8.70 52.47
C GLU A 282 23.12 -7.29 51.86
N THR A 283 21.93 -6.81 51.97
CA THR A 283 21.40 -5.60 52.68
C THR A 283 22.21 -4.33 52.71
N ALA A 284 21.59 -3.25 52.28
CA ALA A 284 21.52 -1.99 53.06
C ALA A 284 20.34 -1.13 52.55
N GLU A 285 19.43 -0.88 53.45
CA GLU A 285 18.50 0.22 53.50
C GLU A 285 19.27 1.56 53.52
N GLU A 286 18.71 2.61 52.93
CA GLU A 286 18.59 3.86 53.62
C GLU A 286 17.59 4.78 52.93
N ALA A 287 16.65 5.19 53.71
CA ALA A 287 15.66 6.24 53.50
C ALA A 287 16.28 7.64 53.59
N THR A 288 15.69 8.61 52.94
CA THR A 288 15.45 10.02 53.32
C THR A 288 14.48 10.57 52.26
N GLU A 289 13.27 10.90 52.54
CA GLU A 289 12.60 12.04 53.19
C GLU A 289 13.04 13.41 52.67
N ASN A 290 12.00 14.17 52.36
CA ASN A 290 11.88 15.65 52.22
C ASN A 290 12.24 16.25 50.84
N GLU A 291 11.40 16.98 50.22
CA GLU A 291 10.38 18.03 50.45
C GLU A 291 9.39 18.10 49.27
#